data_d4cba8f77edc02ef59ce55975b16e34f
#
_entry.id   d4cba8f77edc02ef59ce55975b16e34f
#
_cell.length_a   1.000
_cell.length_b   1.000
_cell.length_c   1.000
_cell.angle_alpha   90.00
_cell.angle_beta   90.00
_cell.angle_gamma   90.00
#
_symmetry.space_group_name_H-M   'P 1'
#
loop_
_entity.id
_entity.type
_entity.pdbx_description
1 polymer ?
#
loop_
_entity_poly.entity_id
_entity_poly.type
_entity_poly.pdbx_seq_one_letter_code
_entity_poly.pdbx_strand_id
1 'polypeptide(L)'
;MKILSIYWGICSSASLLIDGKVVASVHEERFTRFKNDDSFPAHSIQYCLEAAKIGSSELDGAAIASFSSPIDDIMLFKSQWTIDDYLKEQHLRWKPFLVNGENALKSVLEIFPEKKKARISSSSDDYFKNLENLSFEERQNKYDTDREQILAEFLSIDRTKVRRIEHHRCHAAYSYYASKYRNKPILALTVDGWGDGKNATIGIFDEKGKYSRVYESDQCAIGRIYRYMTLMLGMKPNEHE
;
A
#
# COMPACT_ATOMS: atom_id res chain seq x y z
N MET A 1 -16.92 1.94 -18.55
CA MET A 1 -15.87 1.08 -17.94
C MET A 1 -15.91 1.25 -16.43
N LYS A 2 -16.09 0.15 -15.70
CA LYS A 2 -16.24 0.09 -14.22
C LYS A 2 -15.04 -0.64 -13.62
N ILE A 3 -14.17 0.06 -12.93
CA ILE A 3 -12.95 -0.48 -12.31
C ILE A 3 -12.98 -0.25 -10.81
N LEU A 4 -12.91 -1.33 -10.05
CA LEU A 4 -12.68 -1.26 -8.60
C LEU A 4 -11.17 -1.34 -8.35
N SER A 5 -10.63 -0.44 -7.54
CA SER A 5 -9.25 -0.56 -7.08
C SER A 5 -9.16 -0.61 -5.57
N ILE A 6 -8.19 -1.38 -5.06
CA ILE A 6 -7.89 -1.45 -3.65
C ILE A 6 -6.43 -1.11 -3.39
N TYR A 7 -6.18 -0.58 -2.21
CA TYR A 7 -4.89 -0.65 -1.55
C TYR A 7 -5.04 -1.58 -0.33
N TRP A 8 -4.20 -2.62 -0.27
CA TRP A 8 -4.17 -3.55 0.85
C TRP A 8 -2.79 -3.47 1.52
N GLY A 9 -2.72 -2.68 2.56
CA GLY A 9 -1.54 -2.33 3.34
C GLY A 9 -1.92 -1.33 4.42
N ILE A 10 -0.98 -0.62 4.99
CA ILE A 10 -1.26 0.43 6.01
C ILE A 10 -2.22 1.46 5.42
N CYS A 11 -3.35 1.71 6.09
CA CYS A 11 -4.47 2.52 5.60
C CYS A 11 -5.20 1.88 4.40
N SER A 12 -5.51 0.59 4.50
CA SER A 12 -6.23 -0.12 3.45
C SER A 12 -7.51 0.61 3.03
N SER A 13 -7.84 0.53 1.76
CA SER A 13 -8.90 1.34 1.15
C SER A 13 -9.43 0.74 -0.14
N ALA A 14 -10.60 1.18 -0.58
CA ALA A 14 -11.12 0.90 -1.90
C ALA A 14 -11.59 2.18 -2.61
N SER A 15 -11.56 2.15 -3.93
CA SER A 15 -12.05 3.21 -4.81
C SER A 15 -12.71 2.62 -6.05
N LEU A 16 -13.83 3.19 -6.46
CA LEU A 16 -14.57 2.79 -7.67
C LEU A 16 -14.52 3.89 -8.71
N LEU A 17 -14.01 3.55 -9.88
CA LEU A 17 -14.05 4.37 -11.08
C LEU A 17 -15.15 3.88 -12.03
N ILE A 18 -15.98 4.81 -12.51
CA ILE A 18 -16.93 4.58 -13.60
C ILE A 18 -16.69 5.64 -14.68
N ASP A 19 -16.35 5.18 -15.87
CA ASP A 19 -16.10 6.04 -17.06
C ASP A 19 -15.11 7.19 -16.77
N GLY A 20 -14.03 6.84 -16.05
CA GLY A 20 -12.94 7.76 -15.70
C GLY A 20 -13.24 8.73 -14.55
N LYS A 21 -14.39 8.58 -13.87
CA LYS A 21 -14.75 9.39 -12.70
C LYS A 21 -14.71 8.53 -11.44
N VAL A 22 -14.11 9.03 -10.37
CA VAL A 22 -14.19 8.41 -9.05
C VAL A 22 -15.60 8.62 -8.51
N VAL A 23 -16.33 7.51 -8.34
CA VAL A 23 -17.71 7.53 -7.82
C VAL A 23 -17.74 7.39 -6.31
N ALA A 24 -16.85 6.56 -5.77
CA ALA A 24 -16.70 6.34 -4.34
C ALA A 24 -15.24 6.03 -4.01
N SER A 25 -14.79 6.44 -2.84
CA SER A 25 -13.47 6.11 -2.29
C SER A 25 -13.52 6.21 -0.77
N VAL A 26 -13.02 5.17 -0.08
CA VAL A 26 -13.10 5.13 1.38
C VAL A 26 -12.00 4.23 1.98
N HIS A 27 -11.52 4.59 3.16
CA HIS A 27 -10.60 3.79 3.96
C HIS A 27 -11.35 2.81 4.85
N GLU A 28 -10.78 1.62 5.04
CA GLU A 28 -11.34 0.56 5.89
C GLU A 28 -11.50 1.00 7.36
N GLU A 29 -10.59 1.83 7.85
CA GLU A 29 -10.66 2.40 9.21
C GLU A 29 -11.94 3.18 9.51
N ARG A 30 -12.69 3.62 8.49
CA ARG A 30 -13.99 4.32 8.69
C ARG A 30 -15.05 3.39 9.24
N PHE A 31 -14.93 2.11 8.92
CA PHE A 31 -15.86 1.06 9.36
C PHE A 31 -15.33 0.34 10.60
N THR A 32 -14.08 -0.09 10.58
CA THR A 32 -13.47 -0.87 11.65
C THR A 32 -13.11 -0.04 12.89
N ARG A 33 -12.93 1.28 12.72
CA ARG A 33 -12.48 2.22 13.74
C ARG A 33 -11.07 1.96 14.27
N PHE A 34 -10.30 1.12 13.58
CA PHE A 34 -8.89 0.94 13.84
C PHE A 34 -8.07 1.92 12.98
N LYS A 35 -7.33 2.80 13.65
CA LYS A 35 -6.45 3.74 12.98
C LYS A 35 -5.37 3.00 12.18
N ASN A 36 -5.15 3.42 10.93
CA ASN A 36 -4.21 2.78 10.00
C ASN A 36 -4.50 1.29 9.77
N ASP A 37 -5.78 0.93 9.68
CA ASP A 37 -6.20 -0.44 9.40
C ASP A 37 -5.49 -1.00 8.17
N ASP A 38 -4.87 -2.15 8.33
CA ASP A 38 -4.10 -2.86 7.30
C ASP A 38 -4.77 -4.19 6.89
N SER A 39 -6.02 -4.42 7.31
CA SER A 39 -6.79 -5.59 6.94
C SER A 39 -7.22 -5.54 5.47
N PHE A 40 -7.72 -6.68 4.95
CA PHE A 40 -8.37 -6.70 3.63
C PHE A 40 -9.58 -5.74 3.64
N PRO A 41 -9.70 -4.83 2.66
CA PRO A 41 -10.66 -3.72 2.70
C PRO A 41 -12.08 -4.14 2.29
N ALA A 42 -12.64 -5.14 2.97
CA ALA A 42 -13.93 -5.75 2.63
C ALA A 42 -15.10 -4.76 2.73
N HIS A 43 -15.17 -3.99 3.81
CA HIS A 43 -16.24 -3.00 4.00
C HIS A 43 -16.10 -1.84 3.01
N SER A 44 -14.88 -1.42 2.72
CA SER A 44 -14.60 -0.38 1.75
C SER A 44 -15.03 -0.78 0.33
N ILE A 45 -14.76 -2.04 -0.06
CA ILE A 45 -15.22 -2.60 -1.33
C ILE A 45 -16.75 -2.60 -1.39
N GLN A 46 -17.39 -3.15 -0.36
CA GLN A 46 -18.85 -3.21 -0.29
C GLN A 46 -19.47 -1.81 -0.38
N TYR A 47 -18.97 -0.86 0.40
CA TYR A 47 -19.43 0.54 0.34
C TYR A 47 -19.31 1.14 -1.06
N CYS A 48 -18.20 0.92 -1.77
CA CYS A 48 -18.00 1.44 -3.11
C CYS A 48 -19.01 0.88 -4.11
N LEU A 49 -19.32 -0.43 -4.04
CA LEU A 49 -20.31 -1.08 -4.89
C LEU A 49 -21.74 -0.58 -4.57
N GLU A 50 -22.08 -0.49 -3.30
CA GLU A 50 -23.38 0.00 -2.83
C GLU A 50 -23.64 1.46 -3.23
N ALA A 51 -22.63 2.34 -3.06
CA ALA A 51 -22.70 3.74 -3.45
C ALA A 51 -23.03 3.94 -4.95
N ALA A 52 -22.52 3.04 -5.79
CA ALA A 52 -22.81 3.04 -7.22
C ALA A 52 -24.03 2.20 -7.58
N LYS A 53 -24.63 1.46 -6.65
CA LYS A 53 -25.75 0.53 -6.86
C LYS A 53 -25.45 -0.51 -7.95
N ILE A 54 -24.24 -1.09 -7.92
CA ILE A 54 -23.80 -2.14 -8.84
C ILE A 54 -23.37 -3.39 -8.09
N GLY A 55 -23.47 -4.54 -8.76
CA GLY A 55 -22.87 -5.79 -8.31
C GLY A 55 -21.43 -5.96 -8.79
N SER A 56 -20.65 -6.81 -8.12
CA SER A 56 -19.28 -7.14 -8.55
C SER A 56 -19.21 -7.75 -9.95
N SER A 57 -20.27 -8.47 -10.39
CA SER A 57 -20.38 -9.04 -11.73
C SER A 57 -20.42 -7.99 -12.85
N GLU A 58 -20.76 -6.75 -12.52
CA GLU A 58 -20.80 -5.63 -13.46
C GLU A 58 -19.44 -4.94 -13.64
N LEU A 59 -18.43 -5.34 -12.86
CA LEU A 59 -17.08 -4.79 -12.99
C LEU A 59 -16.39 -5.29 -14.26
N ASP A 60 -15.82 -4.38 -15.01
CA ASP A 60 -14.95 -4.69 -16.15
C ASP A 60 -13.58 -5.23 -15.66
N GLY A 61 -13.14 -4.83 -14.46
CA GLY A 61 -11.93 -5.31 -13.84
C GLY A 61 -11.69 -4.74 -12.45
N ALA A 62 -10.64 -5.24 -11.82
CA ALA A 62 -10.17 -4.76 -10.53
C ALA A 62 -8.65 -4.50 -10.54
N ALA A 63 -8.19 -3.61 -9.65
CA ALA A 63 -6.78 -3.27 -9.53
C ALA A 63 -6.33 -3.30 -8.07
N ILE A 64 -5.06 -3.66 -7.85
CA ILE A 64 -4.39 -3.56 -6.56
C ILE A 64 -3.28 -2.52 -6.71
N ALA A 65 -3.30 -1.50 -5.88
CA ALA A 65 -2.35 -0.38 -5.92
C ALA A 65 -1.05 -0.73 -5.20
N SER A 66 -0.29 -1.66 -5.72
CA SER A 66 1.14 -1.99 -5.51
C SER A 66 1.45 -3.36 -6.09
N PHE A 67 2.67 -3.57 -6.55
CA PHE A 67 3.15 -4.91 -6.89
C PHE A 67 3.42 -5.73 -5.65
N SER A 68 3.99 -5.09 -4.63
CA SER A 68 4.35 -5.68 -3.35
C SER A 68 3.75 -4.89 -2.19
N SER A 69 3.43 -5.58 -1.11
CA SER A 69 3.00 -4.94 0.13
C SER A 69 3.84 -5.49 1.28
N PRO A 70 4.26 -4.68 2.25
CA PRO A 70 5.20 -5.11 3.28
C PRO A 70 4.53 -6.08 4.25
N ILE A 71 4.48 -7.37 3.89
CA ILE A 71 3.78 -8.41 4.66
C ILE A 71 4.22 -8.48 6.12
N ASP A 72 5.53 -8.36 6.38
CA ASP A 72 6.05 -8.39 7.75
C ASP A 72 5.56 -7.19 8.58
N ASP A 73 5.39 -6.02 7.98
CA ASP A 73 4.80 -4.84 8.62
C ASP A 73 3.31 -5.05 8.92
N ILE A 74 2.60 -5.75 8.04
CA ILE A 74 1.18 -6.11 8.22
C ILE A 74 1.02 -7.16 9.32
N MET A 75 1.98 -8.06 9.48
CA MET A 75 2.00 -9.07 10.55
C MET A 75 2.32 -8.49 11.93
N LEU A 76 2.73 -7.23 12.04
CA LEU A 76 2.94 -6.53 13.30
C LEU A 76 1.83 -5.52 13.58
N PHE A 77 1.45 -5.38 14.87
CA PHE A 77 0.40 -4.44 15.26
C PHE A 77 0.99 -3.07 15.61
N LYS A 78 1.37 -2.29 14.58
CA LYS A 78 2.07 -1.01 14.76
C LYS A 78 1.25 0.05 15.52
N SER A 79 -0.06 -0.08 15.62
CA SER A 79 -0.86 0.82 16.46
C SER A 79 -0.51 0.74 17.95
N GLN A 80 0.10 -0.38 18.40
CA GLN A 80 0.58 -0.55 19.77
C GLN A 80 2.05 -0.16 19.96
N TRP A 81 2.72 0.29 18.92
CA TRP A 81 4.13 0.67 19.01
C TRP A 81 4.31 1.94 19.83
N THR A 82 5.36 1.94 20.62
CA THR A 82 5.85 3.12 21.33
C THR A 82 6.76 3.95 20.42
N ILE A 83 7.12 5.16 20.85
CA ILE A 83 8.15 5.96 20.16
C ILE A 83 9.49 5.20 20.11
N ASP A 84 9.86 4.51 21.19
CA ASP A 84 11.10 3.73 21.25
C ASP A 84 11.11 2.57 20.24
N ASP A 85 9.95 1.94 19.96
CA ASP A 85 9.84 0.93 18.91
C ASP A 85 10.10 1.54 17.53
N TYR A 86 9.54 2.68 17.24
CA TYR A 86 9.81 3.39 15.99
C TYR A 86 11.27 3.82 15.88
N LEU A 87 11.88 4.30 16.96
CA LEU A 87 13.32 4.62 17.00
C LEU A 87 14.17 3.37 16.75
N LYS A 88 13.85 2.25 17.40
CA LYS A 88 14.52 0.96 17.19
C LYS A 88 14.41 0.51 15.73
N GLU A 89 13.24 0.62 15.12
CA GLU A 89 13.05 0.33 13.69
C GLU A 89 13.93 1.22 12.79
N GLN A 90 13.99 2.53 13.07
CA GLN A 90 14.84 3.43 12.28
C GLN A 90 16.32 3.06 12.39
N HIS A 91 16.79 2.74 13.60
CA HIS A 91 18.22 2.42 13.84
C HIS A 91 18.63 1.05 13.30
N LEU A 92 17.79 0.03 13.40
CA LEU A 92 18.15 -1.35 13.07
C LEU A 92 17.74 -1.80 11.66
N ARG A 93 16.79 -1.10 11.02
CA ARG A 93 16.30 -1.45 9.68
C ARG A 93 16.67 -0.40 8.65
N TRP A 94 16.25 0.84 8.87
CA TRP A 94 16.30 1.87 7.83
C TRP A 94 17.64 2.57 7.72
N LYS A 95 18.27 2.93 8.84
CA LYS A 95 19.59 3.56 8.84
C LYS A 95 20.66 2.69 8.19
N PRO A 96 20.79 1.40 8.52
CA PRO A 96 21.75 0.53 7.86
C PRO A 96 21.58 0.52 6.34
N PHE A 97 20.35 0.39 5.86
CA PHE A 97 20.05 0.36 4.43
C PHE A 97 20.28 1.72 3.74
N LEU A 98 19.70 2.81 4.26
CA LEU A 98 19.71 4.12 3.58
C LEU A 98 21.01 4.93 3.79
N VAL A 99 21.74 4.68 4.86
CA VAL A 99 22.90 5.51 5.27
C VAL A 99 24.20 4.71 5.22
N ASN A 100 24.19 3.45 5.67
CA ASN A 100 25.39 2.65 5.76
C ASN A 100 25.65 1.79 4.51
N GLY A 101 24.75 1.78 3.54
CA GLY A 101 24.89 1.06 2.27
C GLY A 101 24.69 -0.46 2.39
N GLU A 102 23.93 -0.94 3.38
CA GLU A 102 23.53 -2.34 3.43
C GLU A 102 22.61 -2.68 2.23
N ASN A 103 22.81 -3.85 1.64
CA ASN A 103 22.14 -4.24 0.38
C ASN A 103 20.69 -4.73 0.57
N ALA A 104 20.24 -4.94 1.80
CA ALA A 104 18.92 -5.46 2.09
C ALA A 104 18.29 -4.85 3.34
N LEU A 105 16.99 -4.62 3.30
CA LEU A 105 16.22 -4.25 4.49
C LEU A 105 16.01 -5.48 5.37
N LYS A 106 16.33 -5.37 6.66
CA LYS A 106 15.98 -6.40 7.65
C LYS A 106 14.47 -6.53 7.80
N SER A 107 13.99 -7.76 8.00
CA SER A 107 12.60 -8.00 8.36
C SER A 107 12.28 -7.34 9.72
N VAL A 108 11.12 -6.69 9.82
CA VAL A 108 10.65 -6.16 11.11
C VAL A 108 10.31 -7.26 12.11
N LEU A 109 9.95 -8.46 11.64
CA LEU A 109 9.69 -9.62 12.50
C LEU A 109 10.97 -10.15 13.18
N GLU A 110 12.14 -9.96 12.54
CA GLU A 110 13.44 -10.28 13.16
C GLU A 110 13.84 -9.25 14.23
N ILE A 111 13.43 -7.99 14.04
CA ILE A 111 13.72 -6.91 14.98
C ILE A 111 12.78 -6.95 16.18
N PHE A 112 11.53 -7.37 15.98
CA PHE A 112 10.46 -7.38 16.98
C PHE A 112 9.75 -8.74 17.05
N PRO A 113 10.45 -9.83 17.32
CA PRO A 113 9.83 -11.16 17.36
C PRO A 113 8.75 -11.27 18.45
N GLU A 114 8.86 -10.46 19.51
CA GLU A 114 7.91 -10.40 20.63
C GLU A 114 6.61 -9.65 20.30
N LYS A 115 6.58 -8.90 19.20
CA LYS A 115 5.42 -8.07 18.82
C LYS A 115 4.59 -8.69 17.71
N LYS A 116 4.79 -9.97 17.41
CA LYS A 116 3.91 -10.70 16.51
C LYS A 116 2.48 -10.65 17.02
N LYS A 117 1.57 -10.28 16.14
CA LYS A 117 0.14 -10.20 16.49
C LYS A 117 -0.43 -11.52 16.95
N ALA A 118 -1.16 -11.48 18.07
CA ALA A 118 -2.43 -12.17 18.13
C ALA A 118 -3.49 -11.21 17.54
N ARG A 119 -3.85 -11.31 16.27
CA ARG A 119 -4.97 -10.54 15.72
C ARG A 119 -6.25 -10.99 16.42
N ILE A 120 -6.98 -10.03 16.99
CA ILE A 120 -8.31 -10.24 17.50
C ILE A 120 -9.24 -10.26 16.28
N SER A 121 -9.67 -11.47 15.91
CA SER A 121 -10.75 -11.81 14.98
C SER A 121 -10.79 -11.12 13.61
N SER A 122 -10.28 -11.78 12.62
CA SER A 122 -10.81 -11.73 11.25
C SER A 122 -10.57 -13.06 10.55
N SER A 123 -11.38 -13.39 9.55
CA SER A 123 -11.21 -14.55 8.68
C SER A 123 -9.81 -14.63 8.01
N SER A 124 -8.99 -13.61 8.15
CA SER A 124 -7.62 -13.54 7.68
C SER A 124 -6.57 -14.09 8.65
N ASP A 125 -6.93 -14.38 9.90
CA ASP A 125 -5.95 -14.83 10.91
C ASP A 125 -5.32 -16.18 10.54
N ASP A 126 -6.09 -17.10 9.99
CA ASP A 126 -5.56 -18.41 9.56
C ASP A 126 -4.63 -18.28 8.35
N TYR A 127 -4.91 -17.32 7.45
CA TYR A 127 -4.03 -17.04 6.34
C TYR A 127 -2.65 -16.56 6.84
N PHE A 128 -2.59 -15.60 7.74
CA PHE A 128 -1.32 -15.08 8.26
C PHE A 128 -0.57 -16.09 9.11
N LYS A 129 -1.26 -16.95 9.89
CA LYS A 129 -0.62 -18.05 10.63
C LYS A 129 0.13 -19.01 9.70
N ASN A 130 -0.45 -19.30 8.54
CA ASN A 130 0.19 -20.16 7.54
C ASN A 130 1.45 -19.56 6.93
N LEU A 131 1.62 -18.23 7.01
CA LEU A 131 2.81 -17.53 6.55
C LEU A 131 3.94 -17.45 7.58
N GLU A 132 3.66 -17.67 8.86
CA GLU A 132 4.63 -17.47 9.95
C GLU A 132 5.86 -18.36 9.86
N ASN A 133 5.71 -19.58 9.34
CA ASN A 133 6.79 -20.56 9.23
C ASN A 133 7.63 -20.43 7.95
N LEU A 134 7.26 -19.50 7.06
CA LEU A 134 7.99 -19.24 5.83
C LEU A 134 9.14 -18.26 6.07
N SER A 135 10.19 -18.36 5.27
CA SER A 135 11.23 -17.32 5.20
C SER A 135 10.61 -15.98 4.75
N PHE A 136 11.33 -14.87 4.95
CA PHE A 136 10.86 -13.56 4.53
C PHE A 136 10.51 -13.52 3.03
N GLU A 137 11.40 -14.05 2.19
CA GLU A 137 11.22 -14.05 0.74
C GLU A 137 10.03 -14.91 0.31
N GLU A 138 9.91 -16.14 0.84
CA GLU A 138 8.78 -17.03 0.56
C GLU A 138 7.46 -16.43 0.99
N ARG A 139 7.41 -15.83 2.17
CA ARG A 139 6.24 -15.16 2.73
C ARG A 139 5.81 -13.99 1.87
N GLN A 140 6.76 -13.14 1.47
CA GLN A 140 6.50 -11.97 0.63
C GLN A 140 5.98 -12.42 -0.76
N ASN A 141 6.65 -13.36 -1.41
CA ASN A 141 6.26 -13.87 -2.72
C ASN A 141 4.88 -14.52 -2.70
N LYS A 142 4.61 -15.32 -1.67
CA LYS A 142 3.30 -15.95 -1.52
C LYS A 142 2.20 -14.91 -1.34
N TYR A 143 2.40 -13.95 -0.43
CA TYR A 143 1.42 -12.90 -0.18
C TYR A 143 1.15 -12.06 -1.43
N ASP A 144 2.20 -11.65 -2.14
CA ASP A 144 2.06 -10.85 -3.35
C ASP A 144 1.29 -11.59 -4.47
N THR A 145 1.46 -12.91 -4.55
CA THR A 145 0.74 -13.76 -5.50
C THR A 145 -0.73 -13.97 -5.08
N ASP A 146 -0.95 -14.25 -3.80
CA ASP A 146 -2.28 -14.58 -3.27
C ASP A 146 -3.23 -13.38 -3.29
N ARG A 147 -2.73 -12.15 -3.20
CA ARG A 147 -3.58 -10.94 -3.19
C ARG A 147 -4.52 -10.84 -4.40
N GLU A 148 -4.06 -11.19 -5.59
CA GLU A 148 -4.90 -11.17 -6.80
C GLU A 148 -6.00 -12.21 -6.71
N GLN A 149 -5.65 -13.42 -6.23
CA GLN A 149 -6.60 -14.52 -6.09
C GLN A 149 -7.67 -14.19 -5.03
N ILE A 150 -7.25 -13.71 -3.86
CA ILE A 150 -8.16 -13.33 -2.77
C ILE A 150 -9.14 -12.24 -3.22
N LEU A 151 -8.66 -11.22 -3.95
CA LEU A 151 -9.53 -10.17 -4.46
C LEU A 151 -10.50 -10.71 -5.51
N ALA A 152 -10.04 -11.55 -6.42
CA ALA A 152 -10.88 -12.17 -7.45
C ALA A 152 -11.98 -13.06 -6.84
N GLU A 153 -11.64 -13.86 -5.84
CA GLU A 153 -12.59 -14.71 -5.10
C GLU A 153 -13.63 -13.88 -4.34
N PHE A 154 -13.18 -12.83 -3.63
CA PHE A 154 -14.08 -11.94 -2.90
C PHE A 154 -15.09 -11.26 -3.82
N LEU A 155 -14.66 -10.81 -5.00
CA LEU A 155 -15.51 -10.18 -6.00
C LEU A 155 -16.28 -11.19 -6.86
N SER A 156 -15.98 -12.48 -6.77
CA SER A 156 -16.51 -13.52 -7.67
C SER A 156 -16.32 -13.20 -9.16
N ILE A 157 -15.11 -12.70 -9.50
CA ILE A 157 -14.71 -12.40 -10.88
C ILE A 157 -13.52 -13.25 -11.29
N ASP A 158 -13.29 -13.37 -12.60
CA ASP A 158 -12.11 -14.07 -13.13
C ASP A 158 -10.83 -13.33 -12.70
N ARG A 159 -9.82 -14.08 -12.20
CA ARG A 159 -8.52 -13.52 -11.79
C ARG A 159 -7.83 -12.75 -12.91
N THR A 160 -8.06 -13.12 -14.17
CA THR A 160 -7.51 -12.40 -15.32
C THR A 160 -8.00 -10.97 -15.45
N LYS A 161 -9.09 -10.61 -14.76
CA LYS A 161 -9.59 -9.23 -14.64
C LYS A 161 -8.91 -8.43 -13.54
N VAL A 162 -8.10 -9.06 -12.68
CA VAL A 162 -7.37 -8.37 -11.61
C VAL A 162 -5.97 -7.97 -12.11
N ARG A 163 -5.53 -6.75 -11.81
CA ARG A 163 -4.21 -6.24 -12.17
C ARG A 163 -3.56 -5.56 -10.97
N ARG A 164 -2.27 -5.82 -10.79
CA ARG A 164 -1.45 -5.01 -9.87
C ARG A 164 -0.87 -3.82 -10.62
N ILE A 165 -0.87 -2.67 -9.97
CA ILE A 165 -0.31 -1.42 -10.52
C ILE A 165 0.80 -0.97 -9.58
N GLU A 166 1.96 -0.69 -10.13
CA GLU A 166 3.12 -0.27 -9.37
C GLU A 166 2.84 1.00 -8.54
N HIS A 167 3.33 1.00 -7.30
CA HIS A 167 3.05 2.00 -6.27
C HIS A 167 3.27 3.45 -6.72
N HIS A 168 4.47 3.78 -7.19
CA HIS A 168 4.79 5.14 -7.64
C HIS A 168 4.04 5.53 -8.92
N ARG A 169 3.67 4.55 -9.76
CA ARG A 169 2.79 4.80 -10.90
C ARG A 169 1.39 5.20 -10.46
N CYS A 170 0.89 4.63 -9.36
CA CYS A 170 -0.40 5.05 -8.79
C CYS A 170 -0.33 6.51 -8.31
N HIS A 171 0.73 6.90 -7.59
CA HIS A 171 0.94 8.29 -7.18
C HIS A 171 1.05 9.24 -8.38
N ALA A 172 1.85 8.91 -9.37
CA ALA A 172 2.00 9.72 -10.58
C ALA A 172 0.68 9.86 -11.34
N ALA A 173 -0.07 8.76 -11.50
CA ALA A 173 -1.38 8.78 -12.17
C ALA A 173 -2.39 9.64 -11.41
N TYR A 174 -2.45 9.50 -10.07
CA TYR A 174 -3.32 10.33 -9.25
C TYR A 174 -2.99 11.82 -9.43
N SER A 175 -1.72 12.21 -9.30
CA SER A 175 -1.29 13.61 -9.45
C SER A 175 -1.63 14.18 -10.83
N TYR A 176 -1.48 13.38 -11.90
CA TYR A 176 -1.82 13.79 -13.25
C TYR A 176 -3.33 13.92 -13.46
N TYR A 177 -4.10 12.87 -13.14
CA TYR A 177 -5.55 12.84 -13.43
C TYR A 177 -6.37 13.73 -12.49
N ALA A 178 -5.92 14.01 -11.27
CA ALA A 178 -6.53 14.96 -10.35
C ALA A 178 -6.12 16.42 -10.65
N SER A 179 -5.08 16.63 -11.47
CA SER A 179 -4.60 17.97 -11.86
C SER A 179 -5.49 18.61 -12.94
N LYS A 180 -5.52 19.93 -12.94
CA LYS A 180 -6.08 20.74 -14.03
C LYS A 180 -5.18 20.81 -15.28
N TYR A 181 -3.97 20.30 -15.21
CA TYR A 181 -2.96 20.42 -16.28
C TYR A 181 -2.91 19.23 -17.23
N ARG A 182 -4.03 18.51 -17.38
CA ARG A 182 -4.15 17.41 -18.35
C ARG A 182 -4.09 17.89 -19.81
N ASN A 183 -3.88 16.95 -20.74
CA ASN A 183 -3.84 17.18 -22.19
C ASN A 183 -2.62 18.00 -22.67
N LYS A 184 -1.53 17.94 -21.94
CA LYS A 184 -0.22 18.46 -22.34
C LYS A 184 0.89 17.63 -21.68
N PRO A 185 2.12 17.67 -22.18
CA PRO A 185 3.23 16.97 -21.53
C PRO A 185 3.44 17.46 -20.10
N ILE A 186 3.49 16.52 -19.14
CA ILE A 186 3.66 16.82 -17.71
C ILE A 186 4.78 15.96 -17.16
N LEU A 187 5.73 16.60 -16.47
CA LEU A 187 6.68 15.92 -15.61
C LEU A 187 6.00 15.58 -14.27
N ALA A 188 5.97 14.28 -13.93
CA ALA A 188 5.46 13.79 -12.67
C ALA A 188 6.63 13.37 -11.77
N LEU A 189 6.75 13.99 -10.61
CA LEU A 189 7.69 13.63 -9.55
C LEU A 189 6.91 12.93 -8.43
N THR A 190 7.40 11.78 -8.00
CA THR A 190 6.91 11.11 -6.78
C THR A 190 8.04 10.97 -5.78
N VAL A 191 7.77 11.33 -4.53
CA VAL A 191 8.69 11.15 -3.40
C VAL A 191 7.88 10.56 -2.26
N ASP A 192 8.30 9.41 -1.76
CA ASP A 192 7.58 8.65 -0.74
C ASP A 192 8.55 8.05 0.30
N GLY A 193 7.99 7.52 1.38
CA GLY A 193 8.77 6.77 2.37
C GLY A 193 9.35 5.49 1.79
N TRP A 194 8.53 4.68 1.11
CA TRP A 194 8.88 3.44 0.43
C TRP A 194 7.67 2.81 -0.26
N GLY A 195 7.82 2.29 -1.46
CA GLY A 195 6.82 1.48 -2.16
C GLY A 195 7.41 0.76 -3.37
N ASP A 196 7.12 -0.52 -3.50
CA ASP A 196 7.60 -1.39 -4.59
C ASP A 196 9.12 -1.30 -4.84
N GLY A 197 9.91 -1.28 -3.74
CA GLY A 197 11.37 -1.22 -3.82
C GLY A 197 11.95 0.15 -4.18
N LYS A 198 11.15 1.21 -4.12
CA LYS A 198 11.56 2.57 -4.49
C LYS A 198 11.06 3.59 -3.49
N ASN A 199 11.67 4.77 -3.50
CA ASN A 199 11.23 5.92 -2.70
C ASN A 199 11.17 7.23 -3.49
N ALA A 200 11.61 7.25 -4.75
CA ALA A 200 11.39 8.38 -5.66
C ALA A 200 11.33 7.94 -7.11
N THR A 201 10.48 8.61 -7.90
CA THR A 201 10.47 8.40 -9.35
C THR A 201 10.20 9.72 -10.08
N ILE A 202 10.73 9.79 -11.32
CA ILE A 202 10.40 10.85 -12.28
C ILE A 202 9.82 10.17 -13.52
N GLY A 203 8.70 10.67 -14.00
CA GLY A 203 8.07 10.20 -15.22
C GLY A 203 7.44 11.33 -16.02
N ILE A 204 7.08 11.05 -17.24
CA ILE A 204 6.45 12.00 -18.16
C ILE A 204 5.11 11.40 -18.59
N PHE A 205 4.04 12.18 -18.48
CA PHE A 205 2.81 11.97 -19.21
C PHE A 205 2.86 12.76 -20.50
N ASP A 206 2.60 12.11 -21.63
CA ASP A 206 2.46 12.80 -22.92
C ASP A 206 1.07 13.50 -23.04
N GLU A 207 0.83 14.16 -24.16
CA GLU A 207 -0.43 14.87 -24.46
C GLU A 207 -1.66 13.93 -24.46
N LYS A 208 -1.45 12.62 -24.66
CA LYS A 208 -2.48 11.59 -24.65
C LYS A 208 -2.65 10.92 -23.28
N GLY A 209 -1.87 11.34 -22.27
CA GLY A 209 -1.89 10.75 -20.94
C GLY A 209 -1.13 9.43 -20.83
N LYS A 210 -0.27 9.08 -21.81
CA LYS A 210 0.58 7.90 -21.72
C LYS A 210 1.78 8.20 -20.81
N TYR A 211 1.95 7.39 -19.78
CA TYR A 211 3.06 7.51 -18.81
C TYR A 211 4.30 6.77 -19.29
N SER A 212 5.45 7.41 -19.16
CA SER A 212 6.78 6.83 -19.35
C SER A 212 7.67 7.21 -18.17
N ARG A 213 8.25 6.21 -17.49
CA ARG A 213 9.22 6.44 -16.42
C ARG A 213 10.56 6.85 -17.00
N VAL A 214 11.17 7.91 -16.44
CA VAL A 214 12.46 8.46 -16.85
C VAL A 214 13.55 8.12 -15.85
N TYR A 215 13.21 8.16 -14.55
CA TYR A 215 14.16 7.91 -13.45
C TYR A 215 13.46 7.27 -12.27
N GLU A 216 14.19 6.45 -11.53
CA GLU A 216 13.75 5.88 -10.24
C GLU A 216 14.92 5.73 -9.28
N SER A 217 14.64 5.77 -7.98
CA SER A 217 15.63 5.63 -6.92
C SER A 217 15.01 4.96 -5.69
N ASP A 218 15.83 4.18 -5.01
CA ASP A 218 15.60 3.63 -3.68
C ASP A 218 16.40 4.38 -2.59
N GLN A 219 17.21 5.38 -2.98
CA GLN A 219 18.13 6.12 -2.11
C GLN A 219 17.65 7.56 -1.80
N CYS A 220 16.46 7.95 -2.21
CA CYS A 220 15.90 9.26 -1.92
C CYS A 220 15.28 9.28 -0.50
N ALA A 221 16.04 9.70 0.50
CA ALA A 221 15.60 9.65 1.90
C ALA A 221 14.64 10.80 2.30
N ILE A 222 14.20 11.66 1.38
CA ILE A 222 13.38 12.86 1.70
C ILE A 222 12.09 12.47 2.40
N GLY A 223 11.36 11.47 1.92
CA GLY A 223 10.14 10.99 2.57
C GLY A 223 10.35 10.47 3.99
N ARG A 224 11.56 9.99 4.29
CA ARG A 224 11.95 9.54 5.63
C ARG A 224 12.28 10.66 6.59
N ILE A 225 12.74 11.81 6.10
CA ILE A 225 12.99 12.99 6.93
C ILE A 225 11.74 13.39 7.70
N TYR A 226 10.57 13.30 7.06
CA TYR A 226 9.29 13.57 7.69
C TYR A 226 9.07 12.73 8.95
N ARG A 227 9.28 11.41 8.86
CA ARG A 227 9.18 10.48 9.98
C ARG A 227 10.21 10.78 11.09
N TYR A 228 11.44 11.12 10.72
CA TYR A 228 12.45 11.49 11.71
C TYR A 228 12.07 12.78 12.47
N MET A 229 11.52 13.77 11.78
CA MET A 229 11.05 14.99 12.43
C MET A 229 9.90 14.71 13.42
N THR A 230 8.94 13.84 13.03
CA THR A 230 7.87 13.40 13.93
C THR A 230 8.42 12.77 15.20
N LEU A 231 9.40 11.86 15.07
CA LEU A 231 10.07 11.22 16.21
C LEU A 231 10.86 12.21 17.07
N MET A 232 11.57 13.16 16.47
CA MET A 232 12.32 14.21 17.20
C MET A 232 11.40 15.10 18.04
N LEU A 233 10.15 15.31 17.60
CA LEU A 233 9.14 16.05 18.34
C LEU A 233 8.46 15.19 19.45
N GLY A 234 8.91 13.96 19.67
CA GLY A 234 8.30 13.05 20.65
C GLY A 234 6.92 12.56 20.24
N MET A 235 6.64 12.53 18.93
CA MET A 235 5.35 12.12 18.38
C MET A 235 5.48 10.75 17.70
N LYS A 236 4.36 10.01 17.61
CA LYS A 236 4.31 8.72 16.94
C LYS A 236 4.10 8.89 15.44
N PRO A 237 4.97 8.33 14.57
CA PRO A 237 4.74 8.26 13.14
C PRO A 237 3.43 7.55 12.80
N ASN A 238 2.82 7.92 11.66
CA ASN A 238 1.52 7.44 11.18
C ASN A 238 0.30 7.82 12.04
N GLU A 239 0.49 8.37 13.23
CA GLU A 239 -0.60 8.87 14.07
C GLU A 239 -0.66 10.40 14.12
N HIS A 240 0.50 11.04 14.08
CA HIS A 240 0.66 12.48 14.26
C HIS A 240 1.27 13.20 13.04
N GLU A 241 1.45 12.50 11.95
CA GLU A 241 1.95 13.04 10.68
C GLU A 241 0.88 13.07 9.57
#